data_294caf011dd37730de3bdf1b89f0ee7a
#
_entry.id   294caf011dd37730de3bdf1b89f0ee7a
#
_cell.length_a   1.000
_cell.length_b   1.000
_cell.length_c   1.000
_cell.angle_alpha   90.00
_cell.angle_beta   90.00
_cell.angle_gamma   90.00
#
_symmetry.space_group_name_H-M   'P 1'
#
loop_
_entity.id
_entity.type
_entity.pdbx_description
1 polymer ?
#
loop_
_entity_poly.entity_id
_entity_poly.type
_entity_poly.pdbx_seq_one_letter_code
_entity_poly.pdbx_strand_id
1 'polypeptide(L)'
;GCDYPQISCRCRQVHEFPTKTKATVPGVGPDAEVVANAKGGRQSDSPYALDSLPFKAVLAVSAVLKQGRQKYGKDNWRLISRTDHLNHAMAHICAYFAKDEQDDHLEHAATRLLFALETTDEQEV
;
A
#
# COMPACT_ATOMS: atom_id res chain seq x y z
N GLY A 1 -7.83 -8.58 11.69
CA GLY A 1 -8.41 -8.11 11.72
C GLY A 1 -8.82 -6.93 11.00
N CYS A 2 -9.54 -6.20 11.46
CA CYS A 2 -9.99 -5.12 10.88
C CYS A 2 -9.39 -3.95 11.37
N ASP A 3 -8.17 -3.79 11.10
CA ASP A 3 -7.55 -2.65 11.58
C ASP A 3 -8.08 -1.51 10.86
N TYR A 4 -8.55 -1.65 9.74
CA TYR A 4 -9.06 -0.63 9.04
C TYR A 4 -10.44 -0.67 9.26
N PRO A 5 -10.88 0.11 9.90
CA PRO A 5 -12.13 0.07 10.35
C PRO A 5 -13.11 -0.12 9.33
N GLN A 6 -13.10 0.48 8.50
CA GLN A 6 -14.08 0.41 7.78
C GLN A 6 -14.19 -0.61 6.90
N ILE A 7 -13.38 -0.80 6.30
CA ILE A 7 -13.42 -1.67 5.43
C ILE A 7 -13.56 -2.89 5.76
N SER A 8 -12.83 -3.25 6.35
CA SER A 8 -12.77 -4.50 6.56
C SER A 8 -13.65 -5.06 7.35
N CYS A 9 -14.16 -4.44 8.04
CA CYS A 9 -14.87 -5.01 8.94
C CYS A 9 -15.76 -5.88 8.43
N ARG A 10 -16.19 -5.79 7.48
CA ARG A 10 -16.98 -6.62 7.13
C ARG A 10 -16.41 -7.57 6.53
N CYS A 11 -15.41 -7.44 6.36
CA CYS A 11 -14.81 -8.33 5.73
C CYS A 11 -14.92 -9.58 6.25
N ARG A 12 -15.25 -9.84 7.16
CA ARG A 12 -15.16 -11.01 7.64
C ARG A 12 -16.24 -11.75 7.47
N GLN A 13 -16.95 -11.67 7.02
CA GLN A 13 -17.88 -12.36 7.00
C GLN A 13 -17.98 -12.95 5.93
N VAL A 14 -17.53 -13.20 5.36
CA VAL A 14 -17.61 -13.71 4.47
C VAL A 14 -17.15 -14.49 4.05
N HIS A 15 -17.10 -15.16 3.80
CA HIS A 15 -16.68 -15.81 3.43
C HIS A 15 -16.77 -16.72 2.94
N GLU A 16 -17.12 -17.11 2.74
CA GLU A 16 -17.32 -18.00 2.38
C GLU A 16 -17.64 -18.16 1.09
N PHE A 17 -17.20 -17.80 0.15
CA PHE A 17 -17.36 -17.99 -1.04
C PHE A 17 -16.28 -18.68 -1.51
N PRO A 18 -16.32 -19.84 -1.48
CA PRO A 18 -15.24 -20.62 -1.74
C PRO A 18 -14.80 -20.58 -3.13
N THR A 19 -15.61 -20.36 -4.01
CA THR A 19 -15.17 -20.44 -5.31
C THR A 19 -14.25 -19.35 -5.63
N LYS A 20 -14.23 -18.31 -4.89
CA LYS A 20 -13.38 -17.30 -5.19
C LYS A 20 -12.21 -17.44 -4.44
N THR A 21 -11.16 -17.88 -4.96
CA THR A 21 -9.98 -18.06 -4.19
C THR A 21 -9.03 -16.95 -4.40
N LYS A 22 -9.23 -16.05 -5.34
CA LYS A 22 -8.32 -15.02 -5.48
C LYS A 22 -8.63 -13.87 -4.65
N ALA A 23 -7.66 -13.14 -4.24
CA ALA A 23 -7.86 -11.96 -3.45
C ALA A 23 -8.60 -10.98 -4.30
N THR A 24 -9.48 -10.22 -3.73
CA THR A 24 -10.26 -9.26 -4.47
C THR A 24 -10.05 -7.88 -3.90
N VAL A 25 -10.24 -6.89 -4.71
CA VAL A 25 -10.15 -5.50 -4.29
C VAL A 25 -11.59 -5.00 -4.18
N PRO A 26 -12.00 -4.56 -3.01
CA PRO A 26 -13.37 -4.09 -2.83
C PRO A 26 -13.70 -2.99 -3.84
N GLY A 27 -14.88 -3.03 -4.39
CA GLY A 27 -15.32 -2.04 -5.35
C GLY A 27 -14.89 -2.34 -6.77
N VAL A 28 -14.13 -3.43 -6.97
CA VAL A 28 -13.67 -3.79 -8.29
C VAL A 28 -13.96 -5.26 -8.49
N GLY A 29 -14.77 -5.60 -9.43
CA GLY A 29 -15.07 -7.00 -9.70
C GLY A 29 -16.56 -7.22 -9.86
N PRO A 30 -16.92 -8.41 -10.27
CA PRO A 30 -18.33 -8.67 -10.60
C PRO A 30 -19.28 -8.63 -9.43
N ASP A 31 -18.76 -8.84 -8.24
CA ASP A 31 -19.65 -8.85 -7.08
C ASP A 31 -19.69 -7.52 -6.34
N ALA A 32 -19.12 -6.48 -6.89
CA ALA A 32 -19.12 -5.19 -6.21
C ALA A 32 -20.52 -4.62 -6.15
N GLU A 33 -20.83 -3.99 -5.03
CA GLU A 33 -22.15 -3.43 -4.85
C GLU A 33 -22.34 -2.25 -5.77
N VAL A 34 -23.51 -2.11 -6.36
CA VAL A 34 -23.79 -1.03 -7.29
C VAL A 34 -24.48 0.12 -6.57
N VAL A 35 -24.00 1.32 -6.81
CA VAL A 35 -24.62 2.51 -6.23
C VAL A 35 -24.95 3.47 -7.36
N ALA A 36 -25.85 4.39 -7.09
CA ALA A 36 -26.28 5.37 -8.08
C ALA A 36 -26.01 6.76 -7.56
N ASN A 37 -25.62 7.65 -8.46
CA ASN A 37 -25.38 9.02 -8.07
C ASN A 37 -26.65 9.85 -8.31
N ALA A 38 -26.55 11.15 -8.05
CA ALA A 38 -27.70 12.02 -8.11
C ALA A 38 -28.29 12.13 -9.51
N LYS A 39 -27.51 11.86 -10.53
CA LYS A 39 -28.00 11.96 -11.87
C LYS A 39 -28.49 10.61 -12.40
N GLY A 40 -28.51 9.61 -11.57
CA GLY A 40 -28.94 8.30 -12.00
C GLY A 40 -27.86 7.43 -12.59
N GLY A 41 -26.61 7.88 -12.60
CA GLY A 41 -25.51 7.06 -13.07
C GLY A 41 -25.23 5.96 -12.08
N ARG A 42 -24.94 4.77 -12.57
CA ARG A 42 -24.74 3.61 -11.71
C ARG A 42 -23.33 3.10 -11.88
N GLN A 43 -22.72 2.69 -10.80
CA GLN A 43 -21.37 2.13 -10.84
C GLN A 43 -21.13 1.33 -9.58
N SER A 44 -20.05 0.59 -9.56
CA SER A 44 -19.65 -0.13 -8.37
C SER A 44 -19.23 0.84 -7.29
N ASP A 45 -19.58 0.54 -6.06
CA ASP A 45 -19.17 1.38 -4.95
C ASP A 45 -17.71 1.08 -4.63
N SER A 46 -16.91 2.10 -4.45
CA SER A 46 -15.50 1.94 -4.15
C SER A 46 -15.18 2.57 -2.80
N PRO A 47 -14.48 1.85 -1.93
CA PRO A 47 -14.11 2.43 -0.66
C PRO A 47 -12.85 3.29 -0.73
N TYR A 48 -12.30 3.49 -1.94
CA TYR A 48 -11.05 4.20 -2.06
C TYR A 48 -11.24 5.59 -2.62
N ALA A 49 -10.44 6.51 -2.17
CA ALA A 49 -10.41 7.87 -2.69
C ALA A 49 -9.06 8.10 -3.33
N LEU A 50 -8.81 7.38 -4.42
CA LEU A 50 -7.50 7.43 -5.05
C LEU A 50 -7.18 8.80 -5.63
N ASP A 51 -8.21 9.56 -5.99
CA ASP A 51 -8.00 10.89 -6.52
C ASP A 51 -7.60 11.89 -5.44
N SER A 52 -7.62 11.47 -4.17
CA SER A 52 -7.16 12.32 -3.08
C SER A 52 -5.70 12.05 -2.72
N LEU A 53 -5.03 11.18 -3.46
CA LEU A 53 -3.63 10.92 -3.18
C LEU A 53 -2.77 12.15 -3.45
N PRO A 54 -1.72 12.36 -2.66
CA PRO A 54 -0.79 13.45 -2.93
C PRO A 54 0.12 13.04 -4.08
N PHE A 55 -0.27 13.37 -5.28
CA PHE A 55 0.37 12.80 -6.46
C PHE A 55 1.85 13.14 -6.62
N LYS A 56 2.28 14.31 -6.15
CA LYS A 56 3.70 14.59 -6.22
C LYS A 56 4.50 13.64 -5.34
N ALA A 57 3.95 13.32 -4.17
CA ALA A 57 4.62 12.38 -3.28
C ALA A 57 4.63 10.99 -3.90
N VAL A 58 3.56 10.62 -4.58
CA VAL A 58 3.51 9.32 -5.25
C VAL A 58 4.58 9.24 -6.32
N LEU A 59 4.78 10.33 -7.08
CA LEU A 59 5.82 10.35 -8.09
C LEU A 59 7.21 10.25 -7.46
N ALA A 60 7.41 10.90 -6.31
CA ALA A 60 8.70 10.84 -5.64
C ALA A 60 9.02 9.41 -5.19
N VAL A 61 8.02 8.71 -4.65
CA VAL A 61 8.19 7.32 -4.27
C VAL A 61 8.46 6.47 -5.51
N SER A 62 7.76 6.75 -6.58
CA SER A 62 7.95 5.99 -7.81
C SER A 62 9.38 6.13 -8.34
N ALA A 63 9.98 7.31 -8.18
CA ALA A 63 11.37 7.51 -8.60
C ALA A 63 12.33 6.67 -7.77
N VAL A 64 12.07 6.58 -6.47
CA VAL A 64 12.89 5.72 -5.60
C VAL A 64 12.74 4.26 -6.03
N LEU A 65 11.51 3.86 -6.38
CA LEU A 65 11.29 2.49 -6.83
C LEU A 65 12.08 2.18 -8.09
N LYS A 66 12.18 3.13 -9.00
CA LYS A 66 12.93 2.89 -10.21
C LYS A 66 14.42 2.75 -9.90
N GLN A 67 14.95 3.56 -9.00
CA GLN A 67 16.32 3.43 -8.60
C GLN A 67 16.58 2.09 -7.95
N GLY A 68 15.69 1.66 -7.08
CA GLY A 68 15.84 0.37 -6.41
C GLY A 68 15.78 -0.80 -7.38
N ARG A 69 14.89 -0.69 -8.39
CA ARG A 69 14.80 -1.75 -9.38
C ARG A 69 16.11 -1.85 -10.15
N GLN A 70 16.73 -0.74 -10.47
CA GLN A 70 17.99 -0.77 -11.21
C GLN A 70 19.13 -1.29 -10.35
N LYS A 71 19.09 -1.02 -9.06
CA LYS A 71 20.17 -1.42 -8.19
C LYS A 71 20.04 -2.85 -7.68
N TYR A 72 18.85 -3.28 -7.33
CA TYR A 72 18.64 -4.57 -6.70
C TYR A 72 17.79 -5.54 -7.50
N GLY A 73 17.16 -5.09 -8.56
CA GLY A 73 16.26 -5.95 -9.32
C GLY A 73 14.82 -5.72 -8.93
N LYS A 74 13.92 -5.99 -9.85
CA LYS A 74 12.53 -5.75 -9.63
C LYS A 74 12.02 -6.63 -8.51
N ASP A 75 11.25 -6.04 -7.63
CA ASP A 75 10.60 -6.75 -6.53
C ASP A 75 11.57 -7.36 -5.51
N ASN A 76 12.83 -6.95 -5.52
CA ASN A 76 13.76 -7.43 -4.51
C ASN A 76 13.24 -7.17 -3.10
N TRP A 77 12.53 -6.05 -2.91
CA TRP A 77 12.05 -5.69 -1.58
C TRP A 77 11.10 -6.72 -0.98
N ARG A 78 10.51 -7.59 -1.81
CA ARG A 78 9.63 -8.62 -1.29
C ARG A 78 10.38 -9.69 -0.52
N LEU A 79 11.69 -9.72 -0.65
CA LEU A 79 12.53 -10.67 0.07
C LEU A 79 13.05 -10.10 1.40
N ILE A 80 12.65 -8.88 1.73
CA ILE A 80 13.10 -8.21 2.94
C ILE A 80 11.96 -8.23 3.95
N SER A 81 12.28 -8.47 5.21
CA SER A 81 11.24 -8.56 6.23
C SER A 81 10.61 -7.22 6.54
N ARG A 82 9.40 -7.26 7.05
CA ARG A 82 8.71 -6.03 7.46
C ARG A 82 9.54 -5.27 8.49
N THR A 83 10.12 -5.99 9.46
CA THR A 83 10.90 -5.33 10.50
C THR A 83 12.09 -4.61 9.90
N ASP A 84 12.75 -5.20 8.93
CA ASP A 84 13.88 -4.53 8.30
C ASP A 84 13.42 -3.31 7.51
N HIS A 85 12.28 -3.40 6.84
CA HIS A 85 11.77 -2.22 6.14
C HIS A 85 11.46 -1.10 7.13
N LEU A 86 10.86 -1.44 8.27
CA LEU A 86 10.54 -0.42 9.27
C LEU A 86 11.80 0.18 9.87
N ASN A 87 12.81 -0.63 10.10
CA ASN A 87 14.05 -0.13 10.66
C ASN A 87 14.70 0.87 9.71
N HIS A 88 14.72 0.56 8.42
CA HIS A 88 15.27 1.48 7.44
C HIS A 88 14.41 2.74 7.30
N ALA A 89 13.10 2.61 7.39
CA ALA A 89 12.24 3.78 7.34
C ALA A 89 12.55 4.70 8.51
N MET A 90 12.71 4.14 9.71
CA MET A 90 13.01 4.94 10.87
C MET A 90 14.38 5.59 10.75
N ALA A 91 15.35 4.87 10.21
CA ALA A 91 16.68 5.44 10.03
C ALA A 91 16.64 6.66 9.11
N HIS A 92 15.88 6.58 8.02
CA HIS A 92 15.76 7.71 7.11
C HIS A 92 15.04 8.89 7.79
N ILE A 93 14.03 8.61 8.60
CA ILE A 93 13.33 9.67 9.32
C ILE A 93 14.28 10.35 10.29
N CYS A 94 15.07 9.55 11.02
CA CYS A 94 16.05 10.12 11.95
C CYS A 94 17.10 10.94 11.21
N ALA A 95 17.56 10.45 10.07
CA ALA A 95 18.55 11.18 9.29
C ALA A 95 18.00 12.51 8.80
N TYR A 96 16.71 12.53 8.43
CA TYR A 96 16.08 13.76 8.00
C TYR A 96 16.10 14.78 9.13
N PHE A 97 15.72 14.37 10.34
CA PHE A 97 15.71 15.30 11.46
C PHE A 97 17.12 15.66 11.92
N ALA A 98 18.10 14.83 11.64
CA ALA A 98 19.48 15.16 11.94
C ALA A 98 20.10 16.06 10.88
N LYS A 99 19.31 16.50 9.90
CA LYS A 99 19.74 17.42 8.85
C LYS A 99 20.76 16.83 7.90
N ASP A 100 20.77 15.52 7.77
CA ASP A 100 21.63 14.88 6.80
C ASP A 100 21.04 15.10 5.41
N GLU A 101 21.85 15.51 4.47
CA GLU A 101 21.38 15.79 3.12
C GLU A 101 22.03 14.87 2.09
N GLN A 102 22.59 13.75 2.53
CA GLN A 102 23.26 12.86 1.62
C GLN A 102 22.30 12.03 0.77
N ASP A 103 21.05 12.00 1.12
CA ASP A 103 20.10 11.17 0.42
C ASP A 103 18.71 11.79 0.56
N ASP A 104 17.79 11.32 -0.24
CA ASP A 104 16.41 11.78 -0.19
C ASP A 104 15.68 11.00 0.89
N HIS A 105 15.90 11.38 2.12
CA HIS A 105 15.46 10.56 3.26
C HIS A 105 13.96 10.40 3.38
N LEU A 106 13.18 11.45 3.14
CA LEU A 106 11.73 11.31 3.26
C LEU A 106 11.17 10.40 2.18
N GLU A 107 11.69 10.51 0.98
CA GLU A 107 11.25 9.67 -0.12
C GLU A 107 11.56 8.20 0.15
N HIS A 108 12.74 7.95 0.69
CA HIS A 108 13.12 6.59 1.02
C HIS A 108 12.31 6.05 2.20
N ALA A 109 12.03 6.89 3.20
CA ALA A 109 11.22 6.47 4.33
C ALA A 109 9.82 6.08 3.87
N ALA A 110 9.22 6.92 3.03
CA ALA A 110 7.88 6.63 2.53
C ALA A 110 7.84 5.33 1.74
N THR A 111 8.87 5.11 0.91
CA THR A 111 8.95 3.90 0.11
C THR A 111 9.03 2.67 1.00
N ARG A 112 9.86 2.73 2.04
CA ARG A 112 9.99 1.59 2.94
C ARG A 112 8.72 1.34 3.73
N LEU A 113 7.98 2.39 4.09
CA LEU A 113 6.72 2.19 4.78
C LEU A 113 5.69 1.51 3.87
N LEU A 114 5.68 1.84 2.59
CA LEU A 114 4.81 1.15 1.66
C LEU A 114 5.20 -0.33 1.55
N PHE A 115 6.49 -0.61 1.51
CA PHE A 115 6.94 -1.99 1.48
C PHE A 115 6.49 -2.73 2.74
N ALA A 116 6.60 -2.07 3.90
CA ALA A 116 6.19 -2.70 5.15
C ALA A 116 4.71 -3.01 5.14
N LEU A 117 3.89 -2.10 4.58
CA LEU A 117 2.47 -2.36 4.49
C LEU A 117 2.16 -3.55 3.59
N GLU A 118 2.95 -3.71 2.53
CA GLU A 118 2.70 -4.77 1.59
C GLU A 118 3.25 -6.11 2.05
N THR A 119 4.21 -6.12 2.96
CA THR A 119 4.86 -7.33 3.39
C THR A 119 4.02 -8.01 4.45
N THR A 120 3.89 -9.33 4.38
CA THR A 120 3.11 -10.03 5.38
C THR A 120 4.01 -10.45 6.51
N ASP A 121 3.41 -10.81 7.62
CA ASP A 121 4.19 -11.24 8.77
C ASP A 121 4.95 -12.51 8.49
N GLU A 122 4.48 -13.36 7.64
CA GLU A 122 5.19 -14.57 7.35
C GLU A 122 6.55 -14.31 6.78
N GLN A 123 6.76 -13.15 6.17
CA GLN A 123 8.05 -12.89 5.59
C GLN A 123 9.06 -12.43 6.60
N GLU A 124 8.68 -12.30 7.84
CA GLU A 124 9.61 -11.86 8.84
C GLU A 124 10.38 -13.00 9.47
N VAL A 125 10.01 -14.21 9.20
CA VAL A 125 10.69 -15.31 9.81
C VAL A 125 12.00 -15.66 9.13
#